data_1a276a48fef8806273cd055cef7d2232
#
_entry.id   1a276a48fef8806273cd055cef7d2232
#
_cell.length_a   1.000
_cell.length_b   1.000
_cell.length_c   1.000
_cell.angle_alpha   90.00
_cell.angle_beta   90.00
_cell.angle_gamma   90.00
#
_symmetry.space_group_name_H-M   'P 1'
#
loop_
_entity.id
_entity.type
_entity.pdbx_description
1 polymer ?
#
loop_
_entity_poly.entity_id
_entity_poly.type
_entity_poly.pdbx_seq_one_letter_code
_entity_poly.pdbx_strand_id
1 'polypeptide(L)'
;PTIDPVTISINGDRYLIRTSGGQFQRSFPAGNGKNVVTVIATNQAGTQTAQVTTYGQIPSVPFRAVLTSDTDGVYTDLHIYEPTTTSVQNNLIDVTKMAHVYWANTESPSGGTFFLNEQEGSFDQPGYGPYLYIHRAPPRGVYLVSANYWPSGDKSHTVGTLNLTLFEGTPQEVRRTVQVPLATPGTTKALAWILLTDSGAQIYAPGV
;
A
#
# COMPACT_ATOMS: atom_id res chain seq x y z
N PRO A 1 -14.96 -25.86 7.11
CA PRO A 1 -14.96 -24.43 6.79
C PRO A 1 -13.53 -23.89 6.81
N THR A 2 -13.22 -22.91 5.94
CA THR A 2 -11.97 -22.17 5.94
C THR A 2 -11.90 -21.28 7.19
N ILE A 3 -10.71 -21.16 7.76
CA ILE A 3 -10.45 -20.22 8.88
C ILE A 3 -9.99 -18.91 8.25
N ASP A 4 -10.71 -17.83 8.50
CA ASP A 4 -10.33 -16.49 8.04
C ASP A 4 -9.18 -15.89 8.90
N PRO A 5 -8.34 -15.06 8.29
CA PRO A 5 -8.34 -14.69 6.88
C PRO A 5 -7.62 -15.71 5.98
N VAL A 6 -8.01 -15.73 4.71
CA VAL A 6 -7.22 -16.34 3.63
C VAL A 6 -6.08 -15.38 3.26
N THR A 7 -4.89 -15.91 3.01
CA THR A 7 -3.76 -15.12 2.51
C THR A 7 -3.67 -15.22 0.99
N ILE A 8 -3.56 -14.06 0.34
CA ILE A 8 -3.22 -13.95 -1.08
C ILE A 8 -1.80 -13.40 -1.15
N SER A 9 -0.93 -14.01 -1.95
CA SER A 9 0.38 -13.44 -2.26
C SER A 9 0.48 -13.18 -3.76
N ILE A 10 0.91 -11.97 -4.13
CA ILE A 10 1.13 -11.59 -5.52
C ILE A 10 2.57 -11.09 -5.64
N ASN A 11 3.41 -11.83 -6.34
CA ASN A 11 4.84 -11.53 -6.50
C ASN A 11 5.58 -11.35 -5.15
N GLY A 12 5.10 -11.99 -4.08
CA GLY A 12 5.67 -11.87 -2.73
C GLY A 12 4.94 -10.88 -1.81
N ASP A 13 4.21 -9.92 -2.34
CA ASP A 13 3.35 -9.03 -1.55
C ASP A 13 2.18 -9.84 -0.97
N ARG A 14 1.90 -9.65 0.33
CA ARG A 14 0.86 -10.40 1.05
C ARG A 14 -0.35 -9.55 1.35
N TYR A 15 -1.52 -10.14 1.10
CA TYR A 15 -2.82 -9.56 1.35
C TYR A 15 -3.66 -10.55 2.15
N LEU A 16 -4.48 -10.04 3.04
CA LEU A 16 -5.44 -10.83 3.82
C LEU A 16 -6.85 -10.54 3.32
N ILE A 17 -7.69 -11.57 3.30
CA ILE A 17 -9.08 -11.44 2.85
C ILE A 17 -10.00 -12.32 3.68
N ARG A 18 -11.19 -11.78 4.01
CA ARG A 18 -12.27 -12.58 4.57
C ARG A 18 -12.95 -13.40 3.49
N THR A 19 -13.48 -14.56 3.87
CA THR A 19 -14.35 -15.36 3.02
C THR A 19 -15.80 -15.22 3.42
N SER A 20 -16.70 -15.45 2.48
CA SER A 20 -18.14 -15.60 2.72
C SER A 20 -18.58 -16.94 2.13
N GLY A 21 -19.03 -17.86 2.99
CA GLY A 21 -19.37 -19.22 2.57
C GLY A 21 -18.18 -20.00 1.97
N GLY A 22 -16.95 -19.68 2.35
CA GLY A 22 -15.72 -20.29 1.82
C GLY A 22 -15.29 -19.73 0.46
N GLN A 23 -15.90 -18.65 0.00
CA GLN A 23 -15.58 -17.98 -1.25
C GLN A 23 -15.11 -16.55 -0.98
N PHE A 24 -14.30 -16.01 -1.89
CA PHE A 24 -13.93 -14.60 -1.92
C PHE A 24 -13.84 -14.13 -3.37
N GLN A 25 -14.08 -12.84 -3.53
CA GLN A 25 -13.86 -12.12 -4.79
C GLN A 25 -13.33 -10.74 -4.45
N ARG A 26 -12.14 -10.41 -4.95
CA ARG A 26 -11.54 -9.10 -4.74
C ARG A 26 -10.49 -8.79 -5.79
N SER A 27 -10.38 -7.50 -6.14
CA SER A 27 -9.31 -7.00 -7.00
C SER A 27 -8.07 -6.69 -6.18
N PHE A 28 -6.90 -7.03 -6.71
CA PHE A 28 -5.60 -6.74 -6.11
C PHE A 28 -4.69 -6.06 -7.12
N PRO A 29 -3.78 -5.18 -6.65
CA PRO A 29 -2.76 -4.59 -7.52
C PRO A 29 -1.89 -5.68 -8.14
N ALA A 30 -1.74 -5.62 -9.46
CA ALA A 30 -0.82 -6.48 -10.21
C ALA A 30 0.23 -5.63 -10.94
N GLY A 31 1.38 -6.22 -11.22
CA GLY A 31 2.46 -5.58 -11.96
C GLY A 31 2.37 -5.82 -13.47
N ASN A 32 3.18 -5.12 -14.24
CA ASN A 32 3.40 -5.42 -15.64
C ASN A 32 4.14 -6.75 -15.81
N GLY A 33 3.84 -7.49 -16.86
CA GLY A 33 4.47 -8.80 -17.15
C GLY A 33 3.93 -9.93 -16.27
N LYS A 34 4.80 -10.82 -15.85
CA LYS A 34 4.44 -12.04 -15.11
C LYS A 34 4.02 -11.72 -13.67
N ASN A 35 2.84 -12.19 -13.28
CA ASN A 35 2.36 -12.15 -11.91
C ASN A 35 2.10 -13.58 -11.40
N VAL A 36 2.75 -13.93 -10.29
CA VAL A 36 2.53 -15.20 -9.61
C VAL A 36 1.60 -14.96 -8.44
N VAL A 37 0.39 -15.50 -8.52
CA VAL A 37 -0.64 -15.37 -7.49
C VAL A 37 -0.71 -16.68 -6.72
N THR A 38 -0.52 -16.63 -5.41
CA THR A 38 -0.61 -17.77 -4.50
C THR A 38 -1.72 -17.52 -3.49
N VAL A 39 -2.63 -18.47 -3.36
CA VAL A 39 -3.69 -18.47 -2.35
C VAL A 39 -3.35 -19.49 -1.27
N ILE A 40 -3.39 -19.10 -0.01
CA ILE A 40 -3.11 -19.94 1.14
C ILE A 40 -4.34 -19.91 2.05
N ALA A 41 -4.98 -21.05 2.20
CA ALA A 41 -6.17 -21.22 3.03
C ALA A 41 -5.94 -22.30 4.10
N THR A 42 -6.42 -22.06 5.31
CA THR A 42 -6.27 -22.98 6.44
C THR A 42 -7.65 -23.40 6.95
N ASN A 43 -7.76 -24.65 7.39
CA ASN A 43 -8.90 -25.18 8.14
C ASN A 43 -8.42 -26.14 9.24
N GLN A 44 -9.34 -26.80 9.92
CA GLN A 44 -8.99 -27.75 10.98
C GLN A 44 -8.20 -28.98 10.49
N ALA A 45 -8.27 -29.31 9.18
CA ALA A 45 -7.52 -30.42 8.58
C ALA A 45 -6.12 -30.00 8.12
N GLY A 46 -5.79 -28.71 8.15
CA GLY A 46 -4.49 -28.16 7.77
C GLY A 46 -4.55 -27.01 6.78
N THR A 47 -3.40 -26.70 6.20
CA THR A 47 -3.21 -25.60 5.25
C THR A 47 -3.09 -26.14 3.82
N GLN A 48 -3.80 -25.51 2.90
CA GLN A 48 -3.73 -25.78 1.46
C GLN A 48 -3.22 -24.54 0.72
N THR A 49 -2.49 -24.78 -0.34
CA THR A 49 -1.93 -23.73 -1.20
C THR A 49 -2.29 -24.01 -2.65
N ALA A 50 -2.76 -22.98 -3.34
CA ALA A 50 -2.98 -23.00 -4.78
C ALA A 50 -2.22 -21.84 -5.42
N GLN A 51 -1.71 -22.03 -6.64
CA GLN A 51 -0.95 -21.02 -7.36
C GLN A 51 -1.40 -20.92 -8.81
N VAL A 52 -1.45 -19.70 -9.31
CA VAL A 52 -1.69 -19.41 -10.73
C VAL A 52 -0.71 -18.31 -11.20
N THR A 53 -0.31 -18.41 -12.45
CA THR A 53 0.48 -17.36 -13.11
C THR A 53 -0.41 -16.61 -14.09
N THR A 54 -0.42 -15.28 -13.99
CA THR A 54 -1.08 -14.39 -14.94
C THR A 54 -0.08 -13.43 -15.54
N TYR A 55 -0.47 -12.77 -16.63
CA TYR A 55 0.39 -11.80 -17.31
C TYR A 55 -0.36 -10.48 -17.48
N GLY A 56 0.13 -9.43 -16.83
CA GLY A 56 -0.38 -8.07 -16.98
C GLY A 56 0.21 -7.41 -18.22
N GLN A 57 -0.64 -6.85 -19.07
CA GLN A 57 -0.25 -5.98 -20.19
C GLN A 57 -0.63 -4.54 -19.86
N ILE A 58 0.01 -4.01 -18.84
CA ILE A 58 -0.21 -2.64 -18.37
C ILE A 58 1.11 -1.87 -18.45
N PRO A 59 1.09 -0.55 -18.65
CA PRO A 59 2.30 0.24 -18.56
C PRO A 59 2.96 0.09 -17.18
N SER A 60 4.28 0.01 -17.16
CA SER A 60 5.04 0.05 -15.91
C SER A 60 4.68 1.28 -15.10
N VAL A 61 4.59 1.11 -13.79
CA VAL A 61 4.27 2.20 -12.85
C VAL A 61 5.53 2.57 -12.09
N PRO A 62 6.15 3.73 -12.39
CA PRO A 62 7.39 4.14 -11.73
C PRO A 62 7.30 4.34 -10.22
N PHE A 63 6.09 4.58 -9.68
CA PHE A 63 5.87 4.64 -8.24
C PHE A 63 4.55 3.96 -7.88
N ARG A 64 4.62 2.91 -7.08
CA ARG A 64 3.47 2.23 -6.51
C ARG A 64 3.67 2.04 -5.00
N ALA A 65 2.68 2.43 -4.22
CA ALA A 65 2.59 2.19 -2.79
C ALA A 65 1.31 1.41 -2.48
N VAL A 66 1.43 0.32 -1.73
CA VAL A 66 0.30 -0.52 -1.30
C VAL A 66 0.38 -0.68 0.20
N LEU A 67 -0.65 -0.23 0.91
CA LEU A 67 -0.78 -0.41 2.35
C LEU A 67 -1.81 -1.49 2.66
N THR A 68 -1.45 -2.40 3.54
CA THR A 68 -2.34 -3.42 4.11
C THR A 68 -2.23 -3.43 5.63
N SER A 69 -3.21 -4.01 6.31
CA SER A 69 -3.17 -4.26 7.75
C SER A 69 -3.32 -5.74 8.06
N ASP A 70 -2.86 -6.17 9.22
CA ASP A 70 -2.99 -7.56 9.70
C ASP A 70 -4.23 -7.80 10.55
N THR A 71 -4.95 -6.75 10.90
CA THR A 71 -6.12 -6.79 11.79
C THR A 71 -7.38 -6.45 11.02
N ASP A 72 -8.40 -7.26 11.21
CA ASP A 72 -9.75 -6.98 10.70
C ASP A 72 -10.47 -5.91 11.53
N GLY A 73 -11.39 -5.18 10.88
CA GLY A 73 -12.19 -4.18 11.56
C GLY A 73 -11.46 -2.89 11.94
N VAL A 74 -10.36 -2.57 11.26
CA VAL A 74 -9.60 -1.32 11.43
C VAL A 74 -9.59 -0.52 10.15
N TYR A 75 -9.31 0.78 10.26
CA TYR A 75 -9.00 1.68 9.14
C TYR A 75 -7.53 2.09 9.24
N THR A 76 -6.80 1.92 8.14
CA THR A 76 -5.39 2.31 8.04
C THR A 76 -5.20 3.18 6.81
N ASP A 77 -5.71 4.40 6.87
CA ASP A 77 -5.72 5.30 5.72
C ASP A 77 -4.30 5.59 5.24
N LEU A 78 -4.06 5.33 3.96
CA LEU A 78 -2.81 5.65 3.30
C LEU A 78 -2.78 7.12 2.92
N HIS A 79 -1.71 7.82 3.29
CA HIS A 79 -1.45 9.21 2.96
C HIS A 79 -0.12 9.33 2.23
N ILE A 80 -0.13 9.96 1.08
CA ILE A 80 1.07 10.26 0.30
C ILE A 80 1.24 11.78 0.22
N TYR A 81 2.44 12.25 0.54
CA TYR A 81 2.84 13.64 0.36
C TYR A 81 3.89 13.69 -0.74
N GLU A 82 3.58 14.40 -1.81
CA GLU A 82 4.42 14.53 -2.99
C GLU A 82 5.21 15.84 -2.98
N PRO A 83 6.43 15.86 -3.55
CA PRO A 83 7.21 17.09 -3.64
C PRO A 83 6.51 18.14 -4.53
N THR A 84 6.59 19.39 -4.11
CA THR A 84 6.21 20.55 -4.91
C THR A 84 7.43 21.48 -5.08
N THR A 85 7.32 22.48 -5.91
CA THR A 85 8.39 23.48 -6.09
C THR A 85 8.72 24.28 -4.84
N THR A 86 7.83 24.26 -3.85
CA THR A 86 7.96 25.02 -2.59
C THR A 86 8.12 24.16 -1.35
N SER A 87 8.05 22.83 -1.50
CA SER A 87 8.11 21.89 -0.35
C SER A 87 9.52 21.75 0.25
N VAL A 88 10.57 22.22 -0.45
CA VAL A 88 11.93 22.25 0.09
C VAL A 88 12.44 23.69 0.03
N GLN A 89 12.77 24.25 1.18
CA GLN A 89 13.36 25.58 1.32
C GLN A 89 14.52 25.54 2.31
N ASN A 90 15.65 26.13 1.95
CA ASN A 90 16.86 26.14 2.78
C ASN A 90 17.29 24.75 3.28
N ASN A 91 17.15 23.73 2.43
CA ASN A 91 17.41 22.32 2.74
C ASN A 91 16.47 21.73 3.83
N LEU A 92 15.38 22.38 4.15
CA LEU A 92 14.35 21.88 5.05
C LEU A 92 13.11 21.48 4.26
N ILE A 93 12.52 20.34 4.65
CA ILE A 93 11.28 19.84 4.07
C ILE A 93 10.11 20.41 4.85
N ASP A 94 9.20 21.09 4.15
CA ASP A 94 7.95 21.58 4.70
C ASP A 94 6.79 20.72 4.17
N VAL A 95 6.35 19.78 4.99
CA VAL A 95 5.26 18.84 4.63
C VAL A 95 3.96 19.57 4.34
N THR A 96 3.73 20.76 4.95
CA THR A 96 2.50 21.52 4.73
C THR A 96 2.41 22.13 3.33
N LYS A 97 3.52 22.16 2.60
CA LYS A 97 3.62 22.63 1.22
C LYS A 97 3.72 21.49 0.20
N MET A 98 3.70 20.25 0.64
CA MET A 98 3.65 19.08 -0.24
C MET A 98 2.23 18.86 -0.76
N ALA A 99 2.10 18.27 -1.95
CA ALA A 99 0.80 17.84 -2.44
C ALA A 99 0.36 16.58 -1.69
N HIS A 100 -0.80 16.64 -1.03
CA HIS A 100 -1.30 15.57 -0.19
C HIS A 100 -2.35 14.75 -0.92
N VAL A 101 -2.07 13.47 -1.16
CA VAL A 101 -2.95 12.50 -1.80
C VAL A 101 -3.40 11.48 -0.77
N TYR A 102 -4.72 11.32 -0.64
CA TYR A 102 -5.35 10.42 0.30
C TYR A 102 -6.84 10.25 -0.09
N TRP A 103 -7.62 9.54 0.69
CA TRP A 103 -9.03 9.23 0.38
C TRP A 103 -9.92 10.45 0.05
N ALA A 104 -9.70 11.61 0.67
CA ALA A 104 -10.49 12.84 0.42
C ALA A 104 -9.89 13.72 -0.70
N ASN A 105 -8.69 13.44 -1.17
CA ASN A 105 -8.03 14.11 -2.29
C ASN A 105 -7.26 13.05 -3.10
N THR A 106 -7.95 12.40 -4.01
CA THR A 106 -7.47 11.19 -4.68
C THR A 106 -6.50 11.44 -5.83
N GLU A 107 -6.33 12.70 -6.24
CA GLU A 107 -5.43 13.06 -7.33
C GLU A 107 -4.58 14.27 -6.97
N SER A 108 -3.29 14.22 -7.31
CA SER A 108 -2.40 15.35 -7.18
C SER A 108 -2.28 16.14 -8.47
N PRO A 109 -1.85 17.43 -8.43
CA PRO A 109 -1.55 18.21 -9.62
C PRO A 109 -0.47 17.59 -10.52
N SER A 110 0.42 16.75 -9.96
CA SER A 110 1.49 16.06 -10.69
C SER A 110 1.03 14.75 -11.34
N GLY A 111 -0.18 14.26 -11.01
CA GLY A 111 -0.76 13.04 -11.59
C GLY A 111 -0.62 11.79 -10.70
N GLY A 112 -0.25 11.97 -9.44
CA GLY A 112 -0.36 10.89 -8.45
C GLY A 112 -1.81 10.56 -8.17
N THR A 113 -2.16 9.27 -8.11
CA THR A 113 -3.54 8.81 -8.00
C THR A 113 -3.68 7.80 -6.87
N PHE A 114 -4.62 8.06 -5.98
CA PHE A 114 -5.08 7.12 -4.96
C PHE A 114 -6.34 6.40 -5.48
N PHE A 115 -6.32 5.08 -5.45
CA PHE A 115 -7.43 4.27 -5.94
C PHE A 115 -8.38 3.93 -4.78
N LEU A 116 -9.59 4.49 -4.87
CA LEU A 116 -10.72 4.04 -4.08
C LEU A 116 -11.40 2.92 -4.84
N ASN A 117 -11.46 1.73 -4.27
CA ASN A 117 -12.27 0.65 -4.81
C ASN A 117 -13.66 0.71 -4.18
N GLU A 118 -14.56 1.47 -4.79
CA GLU A 118 -15.93 1.67 -4.30
C GLU A 118 -16.77 0.39 -4.30
N GLN A 119 -16.39 -0.62 -5.06
CA GLN A 119 -17.18 -1.86 -5.19
C GLN A 119 -16.80 -2.95 -4.18
N GLU A 120 -15.58 -2.95 -3.65
CA GLU A 120 -15.05 -4.10 -2.92
C GLU A 120 -14.36 -3.75 -1.58
N GLY A 121 -14.90 -2.87 -0.83
CA GLY A 121 -14.29 -2.43 0.42
C GLY A 121 -13.47 -1.20 0.16
N SER A 122 -14.19 -0.16 -0.12
CA SER A 122 -13.71 1.19 -0.07
C SER A 122 -13.05 1.44 1.28
N PHE A 123 -12.26 2.48 1.35
CA PHE A 123 -11.69 2.95 2.60
C PHE A 123 -12.75 3.14 3.72
N ASP A 124 -14.03 3.23 3.40
CA ASP A 124 -15.17 3.28 4.34
C ASP A 124 -15.47 1.94 5.02
N GLN A 125 -14.90 0.84 4.53
CA GLN A 125 -15.09 -0.46 5.15
C GLN A 125 -13.84 -0.85 5.93
N PRO A 126 -13.94 -1.02 7.26
CA PRO A 126 -12.81 -1.49 8.05
C PRO A 126 -12.35 -2.86 7.58
N GLY A 127 -11.05 -3.09 7.55
CA GLY A 127 -10.50 -4.37 7.14
C GLY A 127 -9.01 -4.31 6.78
N TYR A 128 -8.59 -5.28 6.01
CA TYR A 128 -7.19 -5.51 5.73
C TYR A 128 -6.56 -4.62 4.63
N GLY A 129 -7.33 -3.77 3.97
CA GLY A 129 -6.89 -3.10 2.73
C GLY A 129 -7.08 -4.01 1.50
N PRO A 130 -6.38 -3.86 0.39
CA PRO A 130 -5.29 -2.90 0.18
C PRO A 130 -5.73 -1.48 -0.10
N TYR A 131 -4.89 -0.52 0.28
CA TYR A 131 -4.96 0.86 -0.17
C TYR A 131 -3.85 1.08 -1.18
N LEU A 132 -4.18 1.59 -2.36
CA LEU A 132 -3.27 1.70 -3.50
C LEU A 132 -3.09 3.15 -3.92
N TYR A 133 -1.83 3.57 -4.02
CA TYR A 133 -1.41 4.78 -4.71
C TYR A 133 -0.46 4.42 -5.85
N ILE A 134 -0.61 5.09 -7.00
CA ILE A 134 0.32 5.02 -8.11
C ILE A 134 0.67 6.42 -8.64
N HIS A 135 1.86 6.53 -9.24
CA HIS A 135 2.24 7.70 -10.02
C HIS A 135 2.98 7.26 -11.29
N ARG A 136 2.47 7.65 -12.47
CA ARG A 136 3.01 7.24 -13.77
C ARG A 136 4.20 8.06 -14.21
N ALA A 137 4.37 9.27 -13.70
CA ALA A 137 5.46 10.18 -14.00
C ALA A 137 5.85 10.98 -12.74
N PRO A 138 6.35 10.30 -11.67
CA PRO A 138 6.57 10.93 -10.37
C PRO A 138 7.62 12.05 -10.48
N PRO A 139 7.32 13.27 -9.99
CA PRO A 139 8.31 14.34 -9.89
C PRO A 139 9.49 13.90 -9.00
N ARG A 140 10.69 14.39 -9.33
CA ARG A 140 11.87 14.18 -8.51
C ARG A 140 11.76 14.97 -7.21
N GLY A 141 12.26 14.41 -6.13
CA GLY A 141 12.21 15.04 -4.82
C GLY A 141 11.90 14.08 -3.71
N VAL A 142 11.54 14.61 -2.57
CA VAL A 142 11.26 13.85 -1.35
C VAL A 142 9.76 13.61 -1.22
N TYR A 143 9.38 12.36 -1.05
CA TYR A 143 8.03 11.92 -0.72
C TYR A 143 7.97 11.49 0.74
N LEU A 144 6.81 11.69 1.37
CA LEU A 144 6.48 11.05 2.62
C LEU A 144 5.28 10.12 2.41
N VAL A 145 5.44 8.87 2.82
CA VAL A 145 4.35 7.89 2.93
C VAL A 145 4.01 7.72 4.39
N SER A 146 2.75 7.88 4.73
CA SER A 146 2.26 7.72 6.10
C SER A 146 0.92 7.00 6.15
N ALA A 147 0.55 6.54 7.33
CA ALA A 147 -0.75 5.95 7.60
C ALA A 147 -1.39 6.63 8.79
N ASN A 148 -2.68 6.86 8.69
CA ASN A 148 -3.52 7.24 9.80
C ASN A 148 -4.24 5.99 10.30
N TYR A 149 -4.38 5.85 11.63
CA TYR A 149 -4.98 4.69 12.25
C TYR A 149 -6.28 5.05 12.98
N TRP A 150 -7.35 4.39 12.58
CA TRP A 150 -8.66 4.48 13.23
C TRP A 150 -9.16 3.08 13.56
N PRO A 151 -9.17 2.68 14.83
CA PRO A 151 -9.74 1.40 15.22
C PRO A 151 -11.26 1.43 15.08
N SER A 152 -11.84 0.28 14.74
CA SER A 152 -13.27 0.03 14.84
C SER A 152 -13.53 -0.85 16.06
N GLY A 153 -14.48 -0.45 16.91
CA GLY A 153 -14.84 -1.21 18.10
C GLY A 153 -13.71 -1.28 19.13
N ASP A 154 -13.37 -2.50 19.55
CA ASP A 154 -12.40 -2.81 20.60
C ASP A 154 -10.96 -3.02 20.12
N LYS A 155 -10.68 -2.77 18.86
CA LYS A 155 -9.34 -2.96 18.28
C LYS A 155 -8.37 -1.93 18.82
N SER A 156 -7.31 -2.38 19.45
CA SER A 156 -6.32 -1.52 20.10
C SER A 156 -5.11 -1.20 19.22
N HIS A 157 -4.80 -2.06 18.25
CA HIS A 157 -3.63 -1.91 17.39
C HIS A 157 -3.77 -2.76 16.12
N THR A 158 -2.93 -2.45 15.14
CA THR A 158 -2.69 -3.26 13.96
C THR A 158 -1.24 -3.09 13.50
N VAL A 159 -0.75 -3.99 12.66
CA VAL A 159 0.50 -3.78 11.94
C VAL A 159 0.18 -3.38 10.50
N GLY A 160 0.52 -2.14 10.16
CA GLY A 160 0.48 -1.67 8.78
C GLY A 160 1.67 -2.23 8.01
N THR A 161 1.42 -2.84 6.86
CA THR A 161 2.45 -3.31 5.93
C THR A 161 2.39 -2.48 4.66
N LEU A 162 3.44 -1.68 4.43
CA LEU A 162 3.62 -0.88 3.22
C LEU A 162 4.53 -1.63 2.25
N ASN A 163 4.04 -1.93 1.06
CA ASN A 163 4.81 -2.45 -0.05
C ASN A 163 5.06 -1.33 -1.06
N LEU A 164 6.32 -0.99 -1.25
CA LEU A 164 6.78 0.01 -2.22
C LEU A 164 7.42 -0.69 -3.42
N THR A 165 7.03 -0.27 -4.62
CA THR A 165 7.71 -0.61 -5.87
C THR A 165 8.02 0.69 -6.60
N LEU A 166 9.30 0.96 -6.80
CA LEU A 166 9.78 2.18 -7.46
C LEU A 166 10.53 1.78 -8.72
N PHE A 167 10.34 2.53 -9.82
CA PHE A 167 10.95 2.28 -11.13
C PHE A 167 10.71 0.87 -11.68
N GLU A 168 9.48 0.35 -11.51
CA GLU A 168 9.08 -1.00 -11.92
C GLU A 168 9.50 -1.31 -13.36
N GLY A 169 10.13 -2.47 -13.55
CA GLY A 169 10.58 -2.97 -14.86
C GLY A 169 11.82 -2.28 -15.44
N THR A 170 12.53 -1.47 -14.65
CA THR A 170 13.78 -0.82 -15.07
C THR A 170 14.99 -1.37 -14.29
N PRO A 171 16.23 -1.12 -14.73
CA PRO A 171 17.42 -1.47 -13.94
C PRO A 171 17.52 -0.77 -12.59
N GLN A 172 16.76 0.32 -12.38
CA GLN A 172 16.68 1.05 -11.12
C GLN A 172 15.54 0.58 -10.23
N GLU A 173 14.86 -0.52 -10.56
CA GLU A 173 13.75 -1.02 -9.76
C GLU A 173 14.18 -1.27 -8.31
N VAL A 174 13.42 -0.68 -7.38
CA VAL A 174 13.57 -0.90 -5.95
C VAL A 174 12.24 -1.38 -5.38
N ARG A 175 12.29 -2.49 -4.64
CA ARG A 175 11.16 -3.00 -3.85
C ARG A 175 11.50 -2.95 -2.37
N ARG A 176 10.57 -2.48 -1.57
CA ARG A 176 10.74 -2.42 -0.12
C ARG A 176 9.43 -2.71 0.58
N THR A 177 9.47 -3.61 1.54
CA THR A 177 8.38 -3.84 2.49
C THR A 177 8.75 -3.19 3.83
N VAL A 178 7.84 -2.39 4.37
CA VAL A 178 7.99 -1.74 5.68
C VAL A 178 6.80 -2.14 6.55
N GLN A 179 7.07 -2.63 7.75
CA GLN A 179 6.03 -2.98 8.74
C GLN A 179 6.12 -2.03 9.92
N VAL A 180 4.99 -1.47 10.30
CA VAL A 180 4.93 -0.49 11.39
C VAL A 180 3.72 -0.77 12.27
N PRO A 181 3.90 -0.93 13.60
CA PRO A 181 2.77 -1.03 14.51
C PRO A 181 2.04 0.32 14.61
N LEU A 182 0.74 0.27 14.45
CA LEU A 182 -0.20 1.38 14.56
C LEU A 182 -1.08 1.13 15.79
N ALA A 183 -0.88 1.89 16.85
CA ALA A 183 -1.51 1.64 18.14
C ALA A 183 -2.25 2.86 18.72
N THR A 184 -2.01 4.05 18.18
CA THR A 184 -2.62 5.28 18.69
C THR A 184 -3.67 5.79 17.71
N PRO A 185 -4.97 5.70 18.04
CA PRO A 185 -6.04 6.19 17.20
C PRO A 185 -5.92 7.67 16.86
N GLY A 186 -6.28 8.04 15.62
CA GLY A 186 -6.27 9.42 15.15
C GLY A 186 -4.88 10.00 14.90
N THR A 187 -3.81 9.20 15.04
CA THR A 187 -2.46 9.67 14.76
C THR A 187 -2.00 9.25 13.37
N THR A 188 -1.30 10.15 12.70
CA THR A 188 -0.63 9.86 11.43
C THR A 188 0.82 9.48 11.73
N LYS A 189 1.23 8.29 11.28
CA LYS A 189 2.57 7.76 11.48
C LYS A 189 3.31 7.68 10.14
N ALA A 190 4.51 8.24 10.09
CA ALA A 190 5.39 8.09 8.93
C ALA A 190 5.79 6.62 8.76
N LEU A 191 5.58 6.08 7.57
CA LEU A 191 5.98 4.73 7.18
C LEU A 191 7.31 4.74 6.43
N ALA A 192 7.48 5.70 5.50
CA ALA A 192 8.71 5.85 4.75
C ALA A 192 8.88 7.28 4.23
N TRP A 193 10.12 7.73 4.18
CA TRP A 193 10.57 8.85 3.36
C TRP A 193 11.26 8.30 2.13
N ILE A 194 10.97 8.87 0.95
CA ILE A 194 11.50 8.39 -0.31
C ILE A 194 12.12 9.56 -1.06
N LEU A 195 13.40 9.48 -1.37
CA LEU A 195 14.07 10.43 -2.26
C LEU A 195 14.12 9.84 -3.66
N LEU A 196 13.41 10.44 -4.61
CA LEU A 196 13.50 10.13 -6.03
C LEU A 196 14.46 11.08 -6.74
N THR A 197 15.41 10.50 -7.48
CA THR A 197 16.37 11.22 -8.31
C THR A 197 16.37 10.64 -9.72
N ASP A 198 17.11 11.25 -10.64
CA ASP A 198 17.29 10.69 -11.99
C ASP A 198 18.11 9.40 -12.00
N SER A 199 18.94 9.19 -10.98
CA SER A 199 19.77 8.00 -10.83
C SER A 199 19.11 6.86 -10.05
N GLY A 200 17.92 7.05 -9.47
CA GLY A 200 17.23 6.02 -8.72
C GLY A 200 16.46 6.54 -7.50
N ALA A 201 16.15 5.64 -6.58
CA ALA A 201 15.42 5.95 -5.36
C ALA A 201 16.20 5.53 -4.11
N GLN A 202 16.03 6.31 -3.04
CA GLN A 202 16.47 5.96 -1.69
C GLN A 202 15.25 5.95 -0.77
N ILE A 203 15.13 4.92 0.06
CA ILE A 203 14.00 4.73 0.97
C ILE A 203 14.53 4.72 2.40
N TYR A 204 14.02 5.63 3.19
CA TYR A 204 14.29 5.76 4.62
C TYR A 204 13.04 5.38 5.39
N ALA A 205 13.00 4.16 5.93
CA ALA A 205 11.95 3.74 6.85
C ALA A 205 12.34 4.10 8.28
N PRO A 206 11.39 4.53 9.13
CA PRO A 206 11.68 4.64 10.55
C PRO A 206 12.20 3.29 11.05
N GLY A 207 13.25 3.32 11.83
CA GLY A 207 13.82 2.10 12.43
C GLY A 207 12.76 1.41 13.29
N VAL A 208 12.58 0.12 13.07
CA VAL A 208 11.82 -0.79 13.94
C VAL A 208 12.76 -1.26 15.04
#